data_f9704f876b8bbc3ba84592914c7684b1
#
_entry.id   f9704f876b8bbc3ba84592914c7684b1
#
_cell.length_a   1.000
_cell.length_b   1.000
_cell.length_c   1.000
_cell.angle_alpha   90.00
_cell.angle_beta   90.00
_cell.angle_gamma   90.00
#
_symmetry.space_group_name_H-M   'P 1'
#
loop_
_entity.id
_entity.type
_entity.pdbx_description
1 polymer ?
#
loop_
_entity_poly.entity_id
_entity_poly.type
_entity_poly.pdbx_seq_one_letter_code
_entity_poly.pdbx_strand_id
1 'polypeptide(L)'
;DGPVCACGNRGCLEVFASDAALVREMKQMVESGRHSIITRIAAEEDRSIDRPMIARAAKEGDDAALCVVRRAGEHIGVGLATLVNTLNPEMIVVAGEAATDFGGLLLEPMRDSIRRRSLSVLAQRLEVVESSLGDRIWIVGAASLVIDDFFGAPIYERHEHVAAVSIPDLMQG
;
A
#
# COMPACT_ATOMS: atom_id res chain seq x y z
N ASP A 1 -17.54 -10.99 -5.15
CA ASP A 1 -18.42 -10.19 -4.29
C ASP A 1 -17.60 -9.42 -3.27
N GLY A 2 -17.82 -8.11 -3.16
CA GLY A 2 -17.08 -7.26 -2.22
C GLY A 2 -17.69 -5.85 -2.18
N PRO A 3 -17.13 -4.94 -1.34
CA PRO A 3 -17.54 -3.55 -1.29
C PRO A 3 -17.41 -2.88 -2.66
N VAL A 4 -18.27 -1.89 -2.92
CA VAL A 4 -18.19 -1.08 -4.15
C VAL A 4 -16.97 -0.18 -4.07
N CYS A 5 -16.18 -0.15 -5.13
CA CYS A 5 -15.04 0.74 -5.31
C CYS A 5 -15.46 2.02 -6.05
N ALA A 6 -14.73 3.12 -5.83
CA ALA A 6 -14.94 4.38 -6.56
C ALA A 6 -14.79 4.22 -8.09
N CYS A 7 -14.05 3.21 -8.56
CA CYS A 7 -13.93 2.89 -9.99
C CYS A 7 -15.17 2.21 -10.59
N GLY A 8 -16.24 1.97 -9.82
CA GLY A 8 -17.45 1.29 -10.23
C GLY A 8 -17.43 -0.24 -10.07
N ASN A 9 -16.29 -0.86 -9.90
CA ASN A 9 -16.16 -2.30 -9.66
C ASN A 9 -16.41 -2.67 -8.19
N ARG A 10 -16.41 -3.99 -7.90
CA ARG A 10 -16.54 -4.53 -6.54
C ARG A 10 -15.29 -5.31 -6.15
N GLY A 11 -14.92 -5.26 -4.88
CA GLY A 11 -13.84 -6.07 -4.33
C GLY A 11 -12.43 -5.67 -4.77
N CYS A 12 -12.23 -4.46 -5.29
CA CYS A 12 -10.91 -3.94 -5.60
C CYS A 12 -10.01 -3.90 -4.35
N LEU A 13 -8.71 -4.10 -4.51
CA LEU A 13 -7.74 -4.02 -3.41
C LEU A 13 -7.84 -2.68 -2.65
N GLU A 14 -8.09 -1.59 -3.36
CA GLU A 14 -8.29 -0.25 -2.84
C GLU A 14 -9.30 -0.18 -1.69
N VAL A 15 -10.42 -0.89 -1.79
CA VAL A 15 -11.47 -0.86 -0.74
C VAL A 15 -11.12 -1.67 0.51
N PHE A 16 -10.00 -2.39 0.49
CA PHE A 16 -9.53 -3.19 1.64
C PHE A 16 -8.24 -2.67 2.25
N ALA A 17 -7.41 -1.95 1.50
CA ALA A 17 -6.05 -1.62 1.90
C ALA A 17 -5.64 -0.16 1.69
N SER A 18 -6.54 0.73 1.23
CA SER A 18 -6.27 2.17 1.18
C SER A 18 -6.39 2.81 2.58
N ASP A 19 -5.86 4.03 2.72
CA ASP A 19 -6.02 4.83 3.94
C ASP A 19 -7.50 4.98 4.33
N ALA A 20 -8.36 5.23 3.33
CA ALA A 20 -9.82 5.31 3.54
C ALA A 20 -10.40 3.97 4.05
N ALA A 21 -9.86 2.85 3.60
CA ALA A 21 -10.28 1.53 4.06
C ALA A 21 -9.87 1.29 5.52
N LEU A 22 -8.62 1.61 5.88
CA LEU A 22 -8.12 1.49 7.25
C LEU A 22 -8.94 2.35 8.21
N VAL A 23 -9.16 3.62 7.86
CA VAL A 23 -9.95 4.56 8.68
C VAL A 23 -11.39 4.06 8.84
N ARG A 24 -12.02 3.60 7.77
CA ARG A 24 -13.38 3.05 7.82
C ARG A 24 -13.46 1.83 8.74
N GLU A 25 -12.54 0.89 8.60
CA GLU A 25 -12.52 -0.32 9.42
C GLU A 25 -12.26 0.00 10.89
N MET A 26 -11.34 0.92 11.17
CA MET A 26 -11.06 1.38 12.53
C MET A 26 -12.29 2.01 13.19
N LYS A 27 -13.00 2.90 12.47
CA LYS A 27 -14.24 3.50 12.95
C LYS A 27 -15.31 2.45 13.24
N GLN A 28 -15.49 1.47 12.33
CA GLN A 28 -16.44 0.37 12.54
C GLN A 28 -16.11 -0.47 13.78
N MET A 29 -14.83 -0.72 14.05
CA MET A 29 -14.43 -1.43 15.27
C MET A 29 -14.79 -0.65 16.54
N VAL A 30 -14.52 0.65 16.57
CA VAL A 30 -14.86 1.53 17.70
C VAL A 30 -16.38 1.60 17.88
N GLU A 31 -17.15 1.81 16.82
CA GLU A 31 -18.60 1.88 16.83
C GLU A 31 -19.25 0.56 17.28
N SER A 32 -18.62 -0.57 17.00
CA SER A 32 -19.05 -1.89 17.49
C SER A 32 -18.75 -2.15 18.97
N GLY A 33 -18.18 -1.16 19.67
CA GLY A 33 -17.84 -1.24 21.08
C GLY A 33 -16.47 -1.86 21.38
N ARG A 34 -15.61 -2.07 20.37
CA ARG A 34 -14.26 -2.56 20.60
C ARG A 34 -13.42 -1.46 21.26
N HIS A 35 -12.84 -1.79 22.41
CA HIS A 35 -11.97 -0.87 23.13
C HIS A 35 -10.72 -0.55 22.29
N SER A 36 -10.38 0.73 22.20
CA SER A 36 -9.18 1.21 21.52
C SER A 36 -8.72 2.55 22.09
N ILE A 37 -7.42 2.74 22.17
CA ILE A 37 -6.83 4.03 22.59
C ILE A 37 -7.00 5.12 21.52
N ILE A 38 -7.39 4.76 20.30
CA ILE A 38 -7.52 5.71 19.18
C ILE A 38 -8.56 6.79 19.45
N THR A 39 -9.61 6.48 20.24
CA THR A 39 -10.62 7.46 20.63
C THR A 39 -10.03 8.55 21.54
N ARG A 40 -9.11 8.17 22.44
CA ARG A 40 -8.35 9.10 23.27
C ARG A 40 -7.41 9.96 22.41
N ILE A 41 -6.66 9.33 21.51
CA ILE A 41 -5.74 10.04 20.60
C ILE A 41 -6.51 11.07 19.75
N ALA A 42 -7.65 10.68 19.17
CA ALA A 42 -8.46 11.58 18.34
C ALA A 42 -9.03 12.75 19.14
N ALA A 43 -9.43 12.52 20.40
CA ALA A 43 -9.92 13.57 21.30
C ALA A 43 -8.80 14.54 21.73
N GLU A 44 -7.60 14.03 22.02
CA GLU A 44 -6.43 14.84 22.37
C GLU A 44 -5.98 15.78 21.23
N GLU A 45 -6.09 15.29 19.98
CA GLU A 45 -5.69 16.05 18.78
C GLU A 45 -6.84 16.88 18.17
N ASP A 46 -8.06 16.77 18.72
CA ASP A 46 -9.28 17.42 18.20
C ASP A 46 -9.46 17.22 16.68
N ARG A 47 -9.22 15.98 16.23
CA ARG A 47 -9.32 15.57 14.82
C ARG A 47 -10.04 14.24 14.65
N SER A 48 -10.55 14.03 13.43
CA SER A 48 -11.09 12.71 13.06
C SER A 48 -9.94 11.70 12.89
N ILE A 49 -10.26 10.43 13.17
CA ILE A 49 -9.31 9.32 12.98
C ILE A 49 -8.73 9.33 11.57
N ASP A 50 -7.40 9.24 11.50
CA ASP A 50 -6.62 9.15 10.27
C ASP A 50 -5.55 8.04 10.35
N ARG A 51 -4.82 7.80 9.24
CA ARG A 51 -3.77 6.77 9.17
C ARG A 51 -2.65 6.97 10.22
N PRO A 52 -2.07 8.17 10.39
CA PRO A 52 -1.04 8.39 11.40
C PRO A 52 -1.49 8.04 12.82
N MET A 53 -2.75 8.35 13.19
CA MET A 53 -3.30 7.96 14.50
C MET A 53 -3.42 6.44 14.64
N ILE A 54 -3.85 5.74 13.56
CA ILE A 54 -3.90 4.28 13.55
C ILE A 54 -2.50 3.70 13.71
N ALA A 55 -1.50 4.27 13.02
CA ALA A 55 -0.12 3.83 13.15
C ALA A 55 0.43 4.02 14.57
N ARG A 56 0.14 5.16 15.19
CA ARG A 56 0.52 5.44 16.58
C ARG A 56 -0.15 4.44 17.53
N ALA A 57 -1.46 4.24 17.42
CA ALA A 57 -2.18 3.28 18.26
C ALA A 57 -1.63 1.85 18.09
N ALA A 58 -1.36 1.41 16.85
CA ALA A 58 -0.78 0.10 16.58
C ALA A 58 0.62 -0.05 17.18
N LYS A 59 1.47 0.98 17.11
CA LYS A 59 2.81 0.99 17.73
C LYS A 59 2.76 0.98 19.27
N GLU A 60 1.70 1.54 19.85
CA GLU A 60 1.43 1.48 21.30
C GLU A 60 0.78 0.14 21.73
N GLY A 61 0.57 -0.79 20.81
CA GLY A 61 0.05 -2.13 21.08
C GLY A 61 -1.48 -2.24 21.16
N ASP A 62 -2.20 -1.29 20.56
CA ASP A 62 -3.67 -1.34 20.49
C ASP A 62 -4.16 -2.49 19.61
N ASP A 63 -4.89 -3.43 20.19
CA ASP A 63 -5.36 -4.64 19.51
C ASP A 63 -6.27 -4.35 18.30
N ALA A 64 -7.09 -3.31 18.37
CA ALA A 64 -7.99 -2.95 17.28
C ALA A 64 -7.18 -2.36 16.11
N ALA A 65 -6.25 -1.45 16.37
CA ALA A 65 -5.37 -0.88 15.36
C ALA A 65 -4.46 -1.95 14.74
N LEU A 66 -3.86 -2.81 15.54
CA LEU A 66 -3.06 -3.94 15.06
C LEU A 66 -3.87 -4.87 14.15
N CYS A 67 -5.14 -5.15 14.50
CA CYS A 67 -6.03 -5.96 13.67
C CYS A 67 -6.29 -5.32 12.31
N VAL A 68 -6.55 -4.01 12.26
CA VAL A 68 -6.79 -3.25 11.02
C VAL A 68 -5.56 -3.29 10.13
N VAL A 69 -4.39 -2.96 10.68
CA VAL A 69 -3.11 -2.95 9.92
C VAL A 69 -2.78 -4.33 9.39
N ARG A 70 -2.91 -5.37 10.21
CA ARG A 70 -2.68 -6.76 9.81
C ARG A 70 -3.55 -7.17 8.64
N ARG A 71 -4.86 -6.87 8.68
CA ARG A 71 -5.80 -7.19 7.59
C ARG A 71 -5.43 -6.46 6.31
N ALA A 72 -5.07 -5.19 6.38
CA ALA A 72 -4.59 -4.45 5.22
C ALA A 72 -3.36 -5.12 4.60
N GLY A 73 -2.36 -5.49 5.40
CA GLY A 73 -1.19 -6.23 4.95
C GLY A 73 -1.54 -7.57 4.30
N GLU A 74 -2.47 -8.33 4.90
CA GLU A 74 -2.96 -9.59 4.34
C GLU A 74 -3.61 -9.38 2.96
N HIS A 75 -4.44 -8.35 2.78
CA HIS A 75 -5.08 -8.04 1.50
C HIS A 75 -4.07 -7.60 0.42
N ILE A 76 -3.11 -6.75 0.78
CA ILE A 76 -2.02 -6.37 -0.12
C ILE A 76 -1.23 -7.61 -0.54
N GLY A 77 -0.91 -8.47 0.41
CA GLY A 77 -0.19 -9.73 0.16
C GLY A 77 -0.94 -10.68 -0.78
N VAL A 78 -2.29 -10.69 -0.76
CA VAL A 78 -3.10 -11.43 -1.75
C VAL A 78 -2.85 -10.91 -3.17
N GLY A 79 -2.90 -9.60 -3.36
CA GLY A 79 -2.62 -8.97 -4.65
C GLY A 79 -1.20 -9.23 -5.13
N LEU A 80 -0.22 -9.07 -4.24
CA LEU A 80 1.19 -9.30 -4.54
C LEU A 80 1.48 -10.76 -4.86
N ALA A 81 0.82 -11.72 -4.21
CA ALA A 81 0.98 -13.13 -4.54
C ALA A 81 0.58 -13.45 -6.00
N THR A 82 -0.41 -12.74 -6.54
CA THR A 82 -0.76 -12.84 -7.96
C THR A 82 0.39 -12.37 -8.86
N LEU A 83 1.02 -11.24 -8.51
CA LEU A 83 2.19 -10.73 -9.24
C LEU A 83 3.37 -11.69 -9.13
N VAL A 84 3.64 -12.24 -7.94
CA VAL A 84 4.72 -13.22 -7.72
C VAL A 84 4.52 -14.45 -8.61
N ASN A 85 3.32 -15.00 -8.64
CA ASN A 85 3.02 -16.18 -9.43
C ASN A 85 3.04 -15.93 -10.95
N THR A 86 2.85 -14.68 -11.40
CA THR A 86 2.79 -14.32 -12.80
C THR A 86 4.13 -13.84 -13.35
N LEU A 87 4.84 -13.00 -12.58
CA LEU A 87 6.03 -12.29 -13.04
C LEU A 87 7.33 -12.88 -12.47
N ASN A 88 7.24 -13.70 -11.40
CA ASN A 88 8.40 -14.26 -10.69
C ASN A 88 9.48 -13.20 -10.34
N PRO A 89 9.14 -12.12 -9.66
CA PRO A 89 10.13 -11.11 -9.30
C PRO A 89 11.09 -11.65 -8.23
N GLU A 90 12.33 -11.21 -8.25
CA GLU A 90 13.32 -11.51 -7.21
C GLU A 90 13.12 -10.61 -5.99
N MET A 91 12.59 -9.39 -6.19
CA MET A 91 12.38 -8.41 -5.14
C MET A 91 11.07 -7.63 -5.34
N ILE A 92 10.39 -7.33 -4.24
CA ILE A 92 9.30 -6.36 -4.18
C ILE A 92 9.71 -5.26 -3.20
N VAL A 93 9.77 -4.03 -3.68
CA VAL A 93 10.03 -2.86 -2.85
C VAL A 93 8.70 -2.20 -2.49
N VAL A 94 8.40 -2.11 -1.20
CA VAL A 94 7.21 -1.44 -0.68
C VAL A 94 7.60 -0.04 -0.24
N ALA A 95 6.89 0.96 -0.75
CA ALA A 95 7.22 2.35 -0.52
C ALA A 95 5.97 3.19 -0.26
N GLY A 96 6.18 4.42 0.21
CA GLY A 96 5.13 5.38 0.52
C GLY A 96 4.85 5.47 2.02
N GLU A 97 4.02 6.43 2.36
CA GLU A 97 3.77 6.83 3.75
C GLU A 97 3.24 5.68 4.62
N ALA A 98 2.36 4.82 4.11
CA ALA A 98 1.84 3.69 4.86
C ALA A 98 2.95 2.67 5.21
N ALA A 99 3.92 2.44 4.31
CA ALA A 99 5.06 1.58 4.60
C ALA A 99 5.92 2.18 5.71
N THR A 100 6.20 3.49 5.64
CA THR A 100 6.96 4.23 6.67
C THR A 100 6.23 4.28 8.00
N ASP A 101 4.92 4.53 8.00
CA ASP A 101 4.14 4.67 9.22
C ASP A 101 3.98 3.35 9.97
N PHE A 102 3.68 2.27 9.27
CA PHE A 102 3.41 0.97 9.87
C PHE A 102 4.63 0.05 9.94
N GLY A 103 5.58 0.18 9.01
CA GLY A 103 6.79 -0.65 8.96
C GLY A 103 6.48 -2.15 8.99
N GLY A 104 7.16 -2.88 9.89
CA GLY A 104 6.97 -4.31 10.06
C GLY A 104 5.54 -4.75 10.38
N LEU A 105 4.74 -3.90 11.05
CA LEU A 105 3.34 -4.22 11.38
C LEU A 105 2.47 -4.45 10.12
N LEU A 106 2.82 -3.81 9.00
CA LEU A 106 2.18 -4.00 7.70
C LEU A 106 2.92 -5.06 6.87
N LEU A 107 4.24 -5.01 6.85
CA LEU A 107 5.06 -5.85 5.98
C LEU A 107 5.04 -7.33 6.37
N GLU A 108 5.04 -7.67 7.66
CA GLU A 108 5.03 -9.07 8.09
C GLU A 108 3.74 -9.81 7.68
N PRO A 109 2.52 -9.29 7.94
CA PRO A 109 1.29 -9.92 7.43
C PRO A 109 1.26 -10.02 5.91
N MET A 110 1.82 -9.03 5.20
CA MET A 110 1.95 -9.03 3.76
C MET A 110 2.87 -10.17 3.28
N ARG A 111 4.07 -10.31 3.86
CA ARG A 111 5.01 -11.40 3.57
C ARG A 111 4.39 -12.77 3.82
N ASP A 112 3.71 -12.94 4.95
CA ASP A 112 3.03 -14.17 5.29
C ASP A 112 1.90 -14.52 4.32
N SER A 113 1.13 -13.52 3.89
CA SER A 113 0.08 -13.71 2.89
C SER A 113 0.66 -14.14 1.53
N ILE A 114 1.76 -13.51 1.09
CA ILE A 114 2.49 -13.90 -0.13
C ILE A 114 2.97 -15.35 -0.02
N ARG A 115 3.66 -15.72 1.08
CA ARG A 115 4.19 -17.08 1.27
C ARG A 115 3.10 -18.15 1.21
N ARG A 116 1.93 -17.88 1.78
CA ARG A 116 0.80 -18.82 1.79
C ARG A 116 0.09 -18.98 0.44
N ARG A 117 0.24 -18.00 -0.47
CA ARG A 117 -0.55 -17.91 -1.71
C ARG A 117 0.28 -18.00 -2.98
N SER A 118 1.60 -17.95 -2.86
CA SER A 118 2.51 -18.14 -4.00
C SER A 118 3.03 -19.57 -4.05
N LEU A 119 3.48 -19.98 -5.24
CA LEU A 119 4.21 -21.23 -5.39
C LEU A 119 5.45 -21.18 -4.50
N SER A 120 5.69 -22.23 -3.72
CA SER A 120 6.76 -22.27 -2.69
C SER A 120 8.14 -21.96 -3.26
N VAL A 121 8.44 -22.46 -4.47
CA VAL A 121 9.72 -22.23 -5.15
C VAL A 121 9.94 -20.75 -5.50
N LEU A 122 8.87 -20.00 -5.79
CA LEU A 122 8.94 -18.57 -6.08
C LEU A 122 9.03 -17.76 -4.77
N ALA A 123 8.19 -18.09 -3.80
CA ALA A 123 8.16 -17.40 -2.51
C ALA A 123 9.48 -17.52 -1.71
N GLN A 124 10.24 -18.60 -1.89
CA GLN A 124 11.53 -18.79 -1.22
C GLN A 124 12.66 -17.89 -1.73
N ARG A 125 12.55 -17.42 -2.98
CA ARG A 125 13.55 -16.55 -3.63
C ARG A 125 13.19 -15.08 -3.55
N LEU A 126 11.95 -14.78 -3.18
CA LEU A 126 11.43 -13.43 -3.15
C LEU A 126 11.89 -12.68 -1.91
N GLU A 127 12.46 -11.52 -2.12
CA GLU A 127 12.67 -10.52 -1.06
C GLU A 127 11.56 -9.48 -1.10
N VAL A 128 10.96 -9.19 0.06
CA VAL A 128 9.99 -8.09 0.24
C VAL A 128 10.59 -7.11 1.22
N VAL A 129 10.96 -5.93 0.73
CA VAL A 129 11.68 -4.92 1.50
C VAL A 129 10.94 -3.59 1.53
N GLU A 130 11.15 -2.82 2.59
CA GLU A 130 10.74 -1.43 2.66
C GLU A 130 11.75 -0.55 1.93
N SER A 131 11.26 0.46 1.20
CA SER A 131 12.12 1.44 0.54
C SER A 131 12.89 2.26 1.57
N SER A 132 14.21 2.37 1.37
CA SER A 132 15.06 3.25 2.18
C SER A 132 14.86 4.75 1.88
N LEU A 133 14.11 5.09 0.84
CA LEU A 133 13.85 6.47 0.44
C LEU A 133 12.76 7.14 1.31
N GLY A 134 11.91 6.35 1.99
CA GLY A 134 10.79 6.88 2.76
C GLY A 134 9.92 7.81 1.92
N ASP A 135 9.52 8.95 2.49
CA ASP A 135 8.65 9.94 1.83
C ASP A 135 9.32 10.66 0.64
N ARG A 136 10.66 10.57 0.53
CA ARG A 136 11.40 11.18 -0.59
C ARG A 136 11.25 10.42 -1.90
N ILE A 137 10.62 9.24 -1.91
CA ILE A 137 10.51 8.39 -3.10
C ILE A 137 9.92 9.14 -4.30
N TRP A 138 8.90 9.99 -4.07
CA TRP A 138 8.24 10.76 -5.11
C TRP A 138 9.15 11.82 -5.72
N ILE A 139 9.90 12.54 -4.87
CA ILE A 139 10.84 13.58 -5.31
C ILE A 139 12.02 12.96 -6.05
N VAL A 140 12.58 11.88 -5.50
CA VAL A 140 13.71 11.18 -6.13
C VAL A 140 13.29 10.57 -7.45
N GLY A 141 12.10 9.93 -7.52
CA GLY A 141 11.57 9.36 -8.76
C GLY A 141 11.35 10.42 -9.84
N ALA A 142 10.73 11.55 -9.50
CA ALA A 142 10.53 12.66 -10.44
C ALA A 142 11.86 13.26 -10.92
N ALA A 143 12.82 13.47 -10.01
CA ALA A 143 14.15 13.97 -10.37
C ALA A 143 14.91 12.99 -11.26
N SER A 144 14.83 11.68 -11.01
CA SER A 144 15.46 10.66 -11.83
C SER A 144 14.96 10.69 -13.27
N LEU A 145 13.67 10.87 -13.50
CA LEU A 145 13.11 10.99 -14.86
C LEU A 145 13.71 12.17 -15.64
N VAL A 146 13.88 13.33 -14.97
CA VAL A 146 14.47 14.52 -15.59
C VAL A 146 15.96 14.30 -15.89
N ILE A 147 16.69 13.67 -14.95
CA ILE A 147 18.12 13.37 -15.10
C ILE A 147 18.32 12.40 -16.26
N ASP A 148 17.53 11.34 -16.34
CA ASP A 148 17.61 10.34 -17.41
C ASP A 148 17.30 10.96 -18.77
N ASP A 149 16.31 11.85 -18.86
CA ASP A 149 15.99 12.57 -20.10
C ASP A 149 17.11 13.56 -20.52
N PHE A 150 17.68 14.27 -19.55
CA PHE A 150 18.70 15.30 -19.81
C PHE A 150 20.07 14.70 -20.17
N PHE A 151 20.49 13.63 -19.50
CA PHE A 151 21.82 13.04 -19.72
C PHE A 151 21.82 11.96 -20.81
N GLY A 152 20.67 11.63 -21.39
CA GLY A 152 20.57 10.74 -22.55
C GLY A 152 21.11 9.34 -22.31
N ALA A 153 21.19 8.90 -21.07
CA ALA A 153 21.52 7.53 -20.74
C ALA A 153 20.25 6.67 -20.87
N PRO A 154 20.06 5.91 -21.98
CA PRO A 154 18.91 5.03 -22.07
C PRO A 154 19.15 3.87 -21.12
N ILE A 155 18.57 3.92 -19.92
CA ILE A 155 18.48 2.74 -19.04
C ILE A 155 17.57 1.70 -19.68
N TYR A 156 16.71 2.12 -20.63
CA TYR A 156 15.90 1.26 -21.48
C TYR A 156 15.94 1.77 -22.91
N GLU A 157 16.18 0.89 -23.89
CA GLU A 157 15.88 1.17 -25.29
C GLU A 157 14.43 1.62 -25.38
N ARG A 158 14.18 2.85 -25.82
CA ARG A 158 12.83 3.31 -26.14
C ARG A 158 12.30 2.39 -27.24
N HIS A 159 11.42 1.47 -26.87
CA HIS A 159 10.58 0.85 -27.89
C HIS A 159 9.70 1.96 -28.48
N GLU A 160 9.96 2.33 -29.72
CA GLU A 160 9.31 3.43 -30.46
C GLU A 160 7.81 3.23 -30.75
N HIS A 161 7.07 2.52 -29.91
CA HIS A 161 5.65 2.22 -30.14
C HIS A 161 4.74 2.44 -28.92
N VAL A 162 4.97 3.51 -28.16
CA VAL A 162 3.88 4.07 -27.36
C VAL A 162 3.49 5.38 -28.00
N ALA A 163 2.46 5.36 -28.86
CA ALA A 163 1.81 6.57 -29.31
C ALA A 163 1.46 7.41 -28.08
N ALA A 164 2.01 8.60 -27.98
CA ALA A 164 1.72 9.53 -26.89
C ALA A 164 0.21 9.80 -26.91
N VAL A 165 -0.53 9.23 -25.95
CA VAL A 165 -1.93 9.59 -25.70
C VAL A 165 -1.90 11.03 -25.19
N SER A 166 -2.38 11.94 -25.99
CA SER A 166 -2.47 13.36 -25.64
C SER A 166 -3.48 13.53 -24.51
N ILE A 167 -3.09 14.24 -23.44
CA ILE A 167 -3.97 14.56 -22.30
C ILE A 167 -5.32 15.20 -22.71
N PRO A 168 -5.43 15.97 -23.81
CA PRO A 168 -6.71 16.50 -24.30
C PRO A 168 -7.74 15.42 -24.67
N ASP A 169 -7.32 14.24 -25.07
CA ASP A 169 -8.26 13.17 -25.51
C ASP A 169 -8.95 12.48 -24.33
N LEU A 170 -8.46 12.63 -23.11
CA LEU A 170 -9.05 12.05 -21.90
C LEU A 170 -10.11 12.93 -21.23
N MET A 171 -10.30 14.19 -21.68
CA MET A 171 -11.23 15.15 -21.06
C MET A 171 -12.54 15.32 -21.84
N GLN A 172 -12.80 14.53 -22.88
CA GLN A 172 -14.01 14.62 -23.74
C GLN A 172 -14.90 13.37 -23.71
N GLY A 173 -14.79 12.53 -22.67
CA GLY A 173 -15.62 11.35 -22.45
C GLY A 173 -16.53 11.47 -21.23
#